data_64768b9a8e186826452f1bfd3c55dd99
#
_entry.id   64768b9a8e186826452f1bfd3c55dd99
#
_cell.length_a   1.000
_cell.length_b   1.000
_cell.length_c   1.000
_cell.angle_alpha   90.00
_cell.angle_beta   90.00
_cell.angle_gamma   90.00
#
_symmetry.space_group_name_H-M   'P 1'
#
loop_
_entity.id
_entity.type
_entity.pdbx_description
1 polymer ?
#
loop_
_entity_poly.entity_id
_entity_poly.type
_entity_poly.pdbx_seq_one_letter_code
_entity_poly.pdbx_strand_id
1 'polypeptide(L)'
;LTATAVKAEPSYVGNAACAGCHERANADWTDSHHDLAMQEATPETVLGDFNNATFDYFGVTTTFSNKGDAFFIETDNAAGELETYPVEYVFGVEPLQQYLLPLGNGRLQALSVAWDTRPKSEGGQRWYHLYPDEPIAAGDPLHWTGGFFNWNTSCAECHSTDVEKRYDAGNDRFDTHYEQIDVGCEACHGPGSEHISLANAGSLSAAQTGFAMSLKARGVWQWAEGADIAQRSEPLTTNHQIDSCARCHARRGTLGEYHPGKPLLDTHRLALIEEPLYWSDGQMRDEVYVYG
;
A
#
# COMPACT_ATOMS: atom_id res chain seq x y z
N LEU A 1 29.85 -38.53 -0.85
CA LEU A 1 28.84 -37.58 -1.34
C LEU A 1 28.32 -36.80 -0.11
N THR A 2 28.89 -35.67 0.20
CA THR A 2 28.37 -34.72 1.20
C THR A 2 27.18 -34.03 0.59
N ALA A 3 25.97 -34.36 1.08
CA ALA A 3 24.78 -33.58 0.77
C ALA A 3 24.97 -32.18 1.35
N THR A 4 25.17 -31.19 0.49
CA THR A 4 25.05 -29.79 0.87
C THR A 4 23.58 -29.58 1.26
N ALA A 5 23.32 -29.35 2.56
CA ALA A 5 22.00 -28.93 3.01
C ALA A 5 21.66 -27.63 2.26
N VAL A 6 20.62 -27.67 1.45
CA VAL A 6 20.05 -26.46 0.86
C VAL A 6 19.50 -25.65 2.03
N LYS A 7 20.08 -24.47 2.27
CA LYS A 7 19.56 -23.54 3.28
C LYS A 7 18.17 -23.13 2.83
N ALA A 8 17.19 -23.26 3.73
CA ALA A 8 15.84 -22.79 3.45
C ALA A 8 15.87 -21.27 3.17
N GLU A 9 15.10 -20.82 2.20
CA GLU A 9 14.90 -19.40 1.96
C GLU A 9 14.28 -18.74 3.20
N PRO A 10 14.69 -17.52 3.57
CA PRO A 10 14.04 -16.80 4.66
C PRO A 10 12.56 -16.59 4.38
N SER A 11 11.73 -16.68 5.43
CA SER A 11 10.29 -16.45 5.37
C SER A 11 9.90 -15.22 6.19
N TYR A 12 8.76 -14.65 5.83
CA TYR A 12 8.12 -13.58 6.60
C TYR A 12 7.57 -14.15 7.92
N VAL A 13 7.52 -13.32 8.95
CA VAL A 13 7.18 -13.75 10.33
C VAL A 13 6.19 -12.81 11.03
N GLY A 14 5.86 -11.68 10.41
CA GLY A 14 4.92 -10.68 10.91
C GLY A 14 5.46 -9.74 11.99
N ASN A 15 4.81 -8.58 12.14
CA ASN A 15 5.22 -7.50 13.05
C ASN A 15 5.33 -7.95 14.50
N ALA A 16 4.43 -8.82 14.96
CA ALA A 16 4.41 -9.32 16.34
C ALA A 16 5.73 -10.01 16.74
N ALA A 17 6.39 -10.67 15.80
CA ALA A 17 7.69 -11.33 16.04
C ALA A 17 8.83 -10.31 16.22
N CYS A 18 8.69 -9.09 15.72
CA CYS A 18 9.69 -8.03 15.81
C CYS A 18 9.52 -7.16 17.07
N ALA A 19 8.27 -6.92 17.46
CA ALA A 19 7.87 -5.97 18.51
C ALA A 19 8.57 -6.18 19.85
N GLY A 20 8.71 -7.45 20.28
CA GLY A 20 9.29 -7.78 21.58
C GLY A 20 10.77 -7.44 21.75
N CYS A 21 11.54 -7.34 20.65
CA CYS A 21 12.95 -6.96 20.66
C CYS A 21 13.18 -5.52 20.17
N HIS A 22 12.28 -4.97 19.40
CA HIS A 22 12.37 -3.65 18.78
C HIS A 22 11.27 -2.69 19.28
N GLU A 23 11.05 -2.64 20.61
CA GLU A 23 9.97 -1.91 21.28
C GLU A 23 9.85 -0.45 20.79
N ARG A 24 10.98 0.27 20.68
CA ARG A 24 10.97 1.67 20.23
C ARG A 24 10.57 1.78 18.76
N ALA A 25 11.13 0.96 17.88
CA ALA A 25 10.83 1.02 16.45
C ALA A 25 9.37 0.61 16.20
N ASN A 26 8.86 -0.36 16.97
CA ASN A 26 7.46 -0.75 16.93
C ASN A 26 6.54 0.40 17.40
N ALA A 27 6.90 1.10 18.49
CA ALA A 27 6.12 2.25 18.95
C ALA A 27 6.15 3.42 17.96
N ASP A 28 7.28 3.67 17.28
CA ASP A 28 7.40 4.71 16.26
C ASP A 28 6.62 4.33 14.97
N TRP A 29 6.42 3.04 14.69
CA TRP A 29 5.67 2.54 13.53
C TRP A 29 4.15 2.47 13.80
N THR A 30 3.74 2.12 15.02
CA THR A 30 2.33 2.03 15.41
C THR A 30 1.62 3.37 15.19
N ASP A 31 0.41 3.34 14.63
CA ASP A 31 -0.39 4.50 14.23
C ASP A 31 0.26 5.38 13.14
N SER A 32 1.36 4.94 12.52
CA SER A 32 1.90 5.61 11.34
C SER A 32 1.04 5.36 10.11
N HIS A 33 1.20 6.16 9.04
CA HIS A 33 0.51 5.93 7.77
C HIS A 33 0.87 4.58 7.13
N HIS A 34 1.96 3.93 7.50
CA HIS A 34 2.30 2.59 7.05
C HIS A 34 1.49 1.52 7.78
N ASP A 35 1.36 1.62 9.10
CA ASP A 35 0.50 0.77 9.92
C ASP A 35 -0.97 0.90 9.50
N LEU A 36 -1.41 2.14 9.27
CA LEU A 36 -2.78 2.49 8.88
C LEU A 36 -3.02 2.44 7.36
N ALA A 37 -2.06 1.92 6.59
CA ALA A 37 -2.15 1.90 5.13
C ALA A 37 -3.35 1.09 4.64
N MET A 38 -3.69 0.01 5.34
CA MET A 38 -4.87 -0.82 5.10
C MET A 38 -5.30 -1.53 6.38
N GLN A 39 -6.62 -1.60 6.62
CA GLN A 39 -7.20 -2.16 7.84
C GLN A 39 -8.48 -2.93 7.51
N GLU A 40 -8.86 -3.90 8.35
CA GLU A 40 -10.21 -4.47 8.31
C GLU A 40 -11.26 -3.40 8.63
N ALA A 41 -12.41 -3.49 8.00
CA ALA A 41 -13.50 -2.54 8.22
C ALA A 41 -14.22 -2.84 9.54
N THR A 42 -13.86 -2.10 10.58
CA THR A 42 -14.45 -2.20 11.93
C THR A 42 -15.02 -0.84 12.38
N PRO A 43 -15.82 -0.78 13.45
CA PRO A 43 -16.29 0.49 14.01
C PRO A 43 -15.16 1.47 14.39
N GLU A 44 -13.97 0.96 14.69
CA GLU A 44 -12.81 1.78 15.07
C GLU A 44 -12.05 2.30 13.84
N THR A 45 -12.08 1.57 12.70
CA THR A 45 -11.27 1.87 11.52
C THR A 45 -12.03 2.60 10.42
N VAL A 46 -13.36 2.47 10.38
CA VAL A 46 -14.23 3.14 9.41
C VAL A 46 -14.47 4.60 9.84
N LEU A 47 -13.95 5.55 9.07
CA LEU A 47 -14.02 6.98 9.36
C LEU A 47 -15.23 7.68 8.74
N GLY A 48 -15.78 7.11 7.66
CA GLY A 48 -16.91 7.67 6.91
C GLY A 48 -18.24 7.60 7.65
N ASP A 49 -19.18 8.44 7.25
CA ASP A 49 -20.55 8.42 7.79
C ASP A 49 -21.37 7.30 7.13
N PHE A 50 -21.56 6.20 7.86
CA PHE A 50 -22.38 5.05 7.45
C PHE A 50 -23.78 5.03 8.13
N ASN A 51 -24.26 6.16 8.63
CA ASN A 51 -25.60 6.28 9.24
C ASN A 51 -26.70 6.55 8.20
N ASN A 52 -26.79 5.72 7.16
CA ASN A 52 -27.65 5.88 5.99
C ASN A 52 -27.38 7.20 5.24
N ALA A 53 -26.12 7.63 5.22
CA ALA A 53 -25.70 8.76 4.41
C ALA A 53 -25.79 8.41 2.92
N THR A 54 -26.04 9.41 2.09
CA THR A 54 -26.14 9.26 0.64
C THR A 54 -25.19 10.22 -0.08
N PHE A 55 -24.74 9.81 -1.27
CA PHE A 55 -23.96 10.62 -2.16
C PHE A 55 -24.47 10.45 -3.60
N ASP A 56 -24.83 11.56 -4.23
CA ASP A 56 -25.34 11.56 -5.60
C ASP A 56 -24.23 11.95 -6.59
N TYR A 57 -24.03 11.10 -7.61
CA TYR A 57 -23.05 11.32 -8.65
C TYR A 57 -23.66 10.99 -10.03
N PHE A 58 -23.85 12.00 -10.86
CA PHE A 58 -24.40 11.91 -12.22
C PHE A 58 -25.62 10.98 -12.36
N GLY A 59 -26.52 10.99 -11.38
CA GLY A 59 -27.77 10.21 -11.39
C GLY A 59 -27.69 8.85 -10.71
N VAL A 60 -26.54 8.48 -10.18
CA VAL A 60 -26.37 7.33 -9.28
C VAL A 60 -26.33 7.82 -7.85
N THR A 61 -27.23 7.30 -7.01
CA THR A 61 -27.22 7.56 -5.57
C THR A 61 -26.53 6.39 -4.86
N THR A 62 -25.37 6.64 -4.29
CA THR A 62 -24.67 5.68 -3.42
C THR A 62 -25.17 5.85 -1.98
N THR A 63 -25.52 4.76 -1.30
CA THR A 63 -25.97 4.75 0.10
C THR A 63 -24.97 4.01 0.98
N PHE A 64 -24.57 4.64 2.09
CA PHE A 64 -23.65 4.10 3.08
C PHE A 64 -24.41 3.74 4.34
N SER A 65 -24.42 2.47 4.73
CA SER A 65 -25.19 1.97 5.86
C SER A 65 -24.39 1.02 6.73
N ASN A 66 -24.81 0.85 7.97
CA ASN A 66 -24.25 -0.15 8.89
C ASN A 66 -25.33 -1.06 9.45
N LYS A 67 -24.92 -2.26 9.86
CA LYS A 67 -25.79 -3.21 10.56
C LYS A 67 -24.96 -3.90 11.64
N GLY A 68 -25.09 -3.43 12.87
CA GLY A 68 -24.16 -3.78 13.92
C GLY A 68 -22.77 -3.26 13.58
N ASP A 69 -21.78 -4.11 13.63
CA ASP A 69 -20.38 -3.78 13.37
C ASP A 69 -20.00 -3.93 11.87
N ALA A 70 -20.95 -4.34 11.02
CA ALA A 70 -20.71 -4.52 9.60
C ALA A 70 -21.18 -3.30 8.80
N PHE A 71 -20.40 -2.92 7.78
CA PHE A 71 -20.63 -1.78 6.91
C PHE A 71 -21.01 -2.23 5.51
N PHE A 72 -21.92 -1.49 4.87
CA PHE A 72 -22.47 -1.81 3.55
C PHE A 72 -22.55 -0.56 2.69
N ILE A 73 -22.29 -0.74 1.40
CA ILE A 73 -22.42 0.28 0.39
C ILE A 73 -23.35 -0.24 -0.70
N GLU A 74 -24.46 0.48 -0.96
CA GLU A 74 -25.31 0.26 -2.11
C GLU A 74 -24.93 1.27 -3.19
N THR A 75 -24.51 0.78 -4.36
CA THR A 75 -24.10 1.59 -5.50
C THR A 75 -24.30 0.81 -6.79
N ASP A 76 -24.05 1.43 -7.95
CA ASP A 76 -24.20 0.75 -9.23
C ASP A 76 -23.11 -0.31 -9.48
N ASN A 77 -23.54 -1.43 -10.01
CA ASN A 77 -22.68 -2.52 -10.44
C ASN A 77 -22.16 -2.30 -11.89
N ALA A 78 -21.44 -3.26 -12.44
CA ALA A 78 -20.92 -3.19 -13.80
C ALA A 78 -22.00 -3.09 -14.92
N ALA A 79 -23.26 -3.42 -14.59
CA ALA A 79 -24.40 -3.27 -15.49
C ALA A 79 -25.18 -1.96 -15.29
N GLY A 80 -24.80 -1.13 -14.30
CA GLY A 80 -25.49 0.10 -13.94
C GLY A 80 -26.71 -0.11 -13.05
N GLU A 81 -26.84 -1.30 -12.43
CA GLU A 81 -27.93 -1.63 -11.52
C GLU A 81 -27.45 -1.45 -10.07
N LEU A 82 -28.29 -0.92 -9.20
CA LEU A 82 -27.97 -0.78 -7.77
C LEU A 82 -27.82 -2.15 -7.11
N GLU A 83 -26.71 -2.33 -6.40
CA GLU A 83 -26.39 -3.55 -5.67
C GLU A 83 -25.70 -3.21 -4.35
N THR A 84 -25.98 -3.99 -3.30
CA THR A 84 -25.39 -3.78 -1.97
C THR A 84 -24.19 -4.69 -1.75
N TYR A 85 -23.05 -4.09 -1.40
CA TYR A 85 -21.79 -4.77 -1.12
C TYR A 85 -21.39 -4.60 0.34
N PRO A 86 -20.85 -5.65 0.99
CA PRO A 86 -20.18 -5.47 2.27
C PRO A 86 -18.86 -4.71 2.06
N VAL A 87 -18.47 -3.90 3.04
CA VAL A 87 -17.11 -3.34 3.10
C VAL A 87 -16.22 -4.32 3.84
N GLU A 88 -15.18 -4.82 3.18
CA GLU A 88 -14.24 -5.76 3.81
C GLU A 88 -13.05 -5.04 4.44
N TYR A 89 -12.51 -4.04 3.75
CA TYR A 89 -11.34 -3.29 4.19
C TYR A 89 -11.51 -1.80 3.94
N VAL A 90 -10.75 -1.04 4.71
CA VAL A 90 -10.52 0.39 4.50
C VAL A 90 -9.04 0.65 4.24
N PHE A 91 -8.71 1.66 3.48
CA PHE A 91 -7.34 2.07 3.25
C PHE A 91 -7.20 3.59 3.15
N GLY A 92 -6.07 4.08 3.67
CA GLY A 92 -5.85 5.50 3.89
C GLY A 92 -6.60 6.04 5.10
N VAL A 93 -6.04 7.07 5.71
CA VAL A 93 -6.59 7.74 6.90
C VAL A 93 -6.56 9.25 6.77
N GLU A 94 -5.65 9.82 5.96
CA GLU A 94 -5.53 11.26 5.71
C GLU A 94 -4.86 11.48 4.34
N PRO A 95 -5.38 12.36 3.49
CA PRO A 95 -6.58 13.22 3.66
C PRO A 95 -7.88 12.51 3.32
N LEU A 96 -7.84 11.25 2.91
CA LEU A 96 -9.01 10.50 2.50
C LEU A 96 -8.96 9.05 3.00
N GLN A 97 -10.14 8.43 3.09
CA GLN A 97 -10.29 7.00 3.27
C GLN A 97 -11.14 6.42 2.14
N GLN A 98 -10.67 5.32 1.55
CA GLN A 98 -11.41 4.53 0.57
C GLN A 98 -11.82 3.18 1.14
N TYR A 99 -12.73 2.51 0.43
CA TYR A 99 -13.40 1.30 0.88
C TYR A 99 -13.21 0.20 -0.17
N LEU A 100 -12.87 -1.02 0.26
CA LEU A 100 -12.73 -2.18 -0.60
C LEU A 100 -13.97 -3.06 -0.52
N LEU A 101 -14.53 -3.33 -1.68
CA LEU A 101 -15.74 -4.11 -1.89
C LEU A 101 -15.41 -5.41 -2.63
N PRO A 102 -15.92 -6.57 -2.19
CA PRO A 102 -15.72 -7.82 -2.90
C PRO A 102 -16.58 -7.88 -4.17
N LEU A 103 -15.93 -8.19 -5.30
CA LEU A 103 -16.61 -8.28 -6.61
C LEU A 103 -16.65 -9.73 -7.15
N GLY A 104 -16.52 -10.73 -6.25
CA GLY A 104 -16.47 -12.14 -6.59
C GLY A 104 -15.13 -12.60 -7.18
N ASN A 105 -14.96 -13.90 -7.30
CA ASN A 105 -13.74 -14.52 -7.80
C ASN A 105 -12.43 -14.03 -7.15
N GLY A 106 -12.47 -13.67 -5.86
CA GLY A 106 -11.34 -13.13 -5.10
C GLY A 106 -10.93 -11.72 -5.49
N ARG A 107 -11.75 -10.99 -6.27
CA ARG A 107 -11.52 -9.58 -6.58
C ARG A 107 -11.95 -8.71 -5.43
N LEU A 108 -11.08 -7.78 -5.07
CA LEU A 108 -11.41 -6.63 -4.25
C LEU A 108 -11.30 -5.37 -5.12
N GLN A 109 -12.29 -4.51 -5.02
CA GLN A 109 -12.38 -3.26 -5.78
C GLN A 109 -12.42 -2.06 -4.85
N ALA A 110 -11.58 -1.07 -5.13
CA ALA A 110 -11.65 0.21 -4.46
C ALA A 110 -12.84 1.01 -5.00
N LEU A 111 -13.69 1.50 -4.12
CA LEU A 111 -14.78 2.38 -4.53
C LEU A 111 -14.21 3.74 -4.96
N SER A 112 -14.73 4.32 -6.04
CA SER A 112 -14.38 5.65 -6.51
C SER A 112 -14.99 6.80 -5.68
N VAL A 113 -15.92 6.50 -4.77
CA VAL A 113 -16.42 7.44 -3.77
C VAL A 113 -15.65 7.23 -2.48
N ALA A 114 -15.00 8.29 -2.02
CA ALA A 114 -14.13 8.29 -0.85
C ALA A 114 -14.66 9.22 0.25
N TRP A 115 -14.21 9.01 1.47
CA TRP A 115 -14.45 9.90 2.59
C TRP A 115 -13.31 10.90 2.77
N ASP A 116 -13.60 12.19 2.72
CA ASP A 116 -12.65 13.26 3.03
C ASP A 116 -12.49 13.36 4.55
N THR A 117 -11.34 12.93 5.06
CA THR A 117 -11.08 12.84 6.49
C THR A 117 -10.63 14.16 7.11
N ARG A 118 -10.32 15.18 6.30
CA ARG A 118 -9.91 16.50 6.79
C ARG A 118 -10.98 17.10 7.71
N PRO A 119 -10.60 18.04 8.57
CA PRO A 119 -11.56 18.73 9.43
C PRO A 119 -12.67 19.42 8.62
N LYS A 120 -13.87 19.47 9.18
CA LYS A 120 -15.01 20.15 8.54
C LYS A 120 -14.75 21.64 8.26
N SER A 121 -13.92 22.27 9.09
CA SER A 121 -13.48 23.66 8.89
C SER A 121 -12.64 23.86 7.63
N GLU A 122 -12.05 22.78 7.11
CA GLU A 122 -11.25 22.75 5.87
C GLU A 122 -12.02 22.17 4.68
N GLY A 123 -13.34 21.96 4.84
CA GLY A 123 -14.22 21.41 3.81
C GLY A 123 -14.25 19.89 3.76
N GLY A 124 -13.64 19.21 4.71
CA GLY A 124 -13.65 17.75 4.87
C GLY A 124 -14.92 17.23 5.60
N GLN A 125 -14.86 16.00 6.10
CA GLN A 125 -15.94 15.26 6.74
C GLN A 125 -17.16 15.13 5.82
N ARG A 126 -16.91 14.66 4.58
CA ARG A 126 -17.93 14.48 3.55
C ARG A 126 -17.53 13.36 2.57
N TRP A 127 -18.52 12.79 1.93
CA TRP A 127 -18.33 11.92 0.76
C TRP A 127 -18.02 12.77 -0.47
N TYR A 128 -17.15 12.26 -1.35
CA TYR A 128 -16.87 12.87 -2.64
C TYR A 128 -16.41 11.80 -3.64
N HIS A 129 -16.58 12.07 -4.92
CA HIS A 129 -16.09 11.20 -5.98
C HIS A 129 -14.67 11.64 -6.40
N LEU A 130 -13.79 10.68 -6.70
CA LEU A 130 -12.39 10.96 -7.11
C LEU A 130 -12.31 11.74 -8.42
N TYR A 131 -13.31 11.59 -9.28
CA TYR A 131 -13.46 12.32 -10.54
C TYR A 131 -14.75 13.15 -10.51
N PRO A 132 -14.80 14.25 -9.78
CA PRO A 132 -16.06 14.95 -9.50
C PRO A 132 -16.70 15.61 -10.73
N ASP A 133 -15.90 15.95 -11.73
CA ASP A 133 -16.32 16.72 -12.90
C ASP A 133 -16.55 15.84 -14.16
N GLU A 134 -16.35 14.54 -14.06
CA GLU A 134 -16.46 13.60 -15.18
C GLU A 134 -17.63 12.61 -14.97
N PRO A 135 -18.53 12.43 -15.95
CA PRO A 135 -19.65 11.49 -15.82
C PRO A 135 -19.22 10.05 -16.08
N ILE A 136 -18.52 9.43 -15.12
CA ILE A 136 -18.06 8.05 -15.23
C ILE A 136 -19.23 7.11 -14.92
N ALA A 137 -19.69 6.37 -15.91
CA ALA A 137 -20.81 5.45 -15.80
C ALA A 137 -20.35 3.98 -15.84
N ALA A 138 -21.25 3.08 -15.49
CA ALA A 138 -21.03 1.63 -15.64
C ALA A 138 -20.52 1.27 -17.04
N GLY A 139 -19.44 0.46 -17.10
CA GLY A 139 -18.75 0.09 -18.34
C GLY A 139 -17.63 1.03 -18.76
N ASP A 140 -17.46 2.18 -18.14
CA ASP A 140 -16.28 3.04 -18.31
C ASP A 140 -15.07 2.37 -17.65
N PRO A 141 -13.87 2.41 -18.26
CA PRO A 141 -12.64 1.89 -17.63
C PRO A 141 -12.32 2.51 -16.26
N LEU A 142 -12.74 3.76 -16.01
CA LEU A 142 -12.58 4.46 -14.74
C LEU A 142 -13.76 4.24 -13.77
N HIS A 143 -14.76 3.41 -14.13
CA HIS A 143 -15.79 3.01 -13.19
C HIS A 143 -15.18 2.13 -12.09
N TRP A 144 -15.69 2.22 -10.87
CA TRP A 144 -15.12 1.51 -9.72
C TRP A 144 -15.03 -0.02 -9.91
N THR A 145 -15.88 -0.60 -10.77
CA THR A 145 -15.81 -2.03 -11.14
C THR A 145 -14.75 -2.33 -12.20
N GLY A 146 -14.11 -1.29 -12.77
CA GLY A 146 -13.09 -1.40 -13.80
C GLY A 146 -11.72 -1.84 -13.28
N GLY A 147 -10.82 -2.18 -14.21
CA GLY A 147 -9.50 -2.73 -13.88
C GLY A 147 -8.59 -1.77 -13.12
N PHE A 148 -8.75 -0.46 -13.26
CA PHE A 148 -7.95 0.53 -12.56
C PHE A 148 -8.17 0.55 -11.05
N PHE A 149 -9.38 0.16 -10.60
CA PHE A 149 -9.75 0.11 -9.19
C PHE A 149 -9.62 -1.30 -8.58
N ASN A 150 -9.02 -2.26 -9.33
CA ASN A 150 -8.78 -3.58 -8.80
C ASN A 150 -7.62 -3.56 -7.80
N TRP A 151 -7.93 -3.78 -6.51
CA TRP A 151 -6.94 -3.78 -5.44
C TRP A 151 -5.85 -4.84 -5.65
N ASN A 152 -6.21 -6.05 -6.08
CA ASN A 152 -5.28 -7.16 -6.23
C ASN A 152 -4.11 -6.86 -7.19
N THR A 153 -4.32 -5.95 -8.16
CA THR A 153 -3.32 -5.62 -9.18
C THR A 153 -2.71 -4.24 -9.04
N SER A 154 -3.42 -3.30 -8.42
CA SER A 154 -3.07 -1.88 -8.46
C SER A 154 -2.67 -1.31 -7.10
N CYS A 155 -3.24 -1.82 -5.99
CA CYS A 155 -3.09 -1.21 -4.68
C CYS A 155 -2.32 -2.10 -3.69
N ALA A 156 -2.56 -3.42 -3.72
CA ALA A 156 -2.09 -4.37 -2.72
C ALA A 156 -0.58 -4.31 -2.47
N GLU A 157 0.22 -4.20 -3.52
CA GLU A 157 1.68 -4.23 -3.44
C GLU A 157 2.26 -3.09 -2.60
N CYS A 158 1.56 -1.93 -2.57
CA CYS A 158 1.99 -0.76 -1.80
C CYS A 158 1.30 -0.65 -0.44
N HIS A 159 0.16 -1.30 -0.26
CA HIS A 159 -0.68 -1.19 0.94
C HIS A 159 -0.61 -2.40 1.87
N SER A 160 0.08 -3.48 1.46
CA SER A 160 0.22 -4.70 2.25
C SER A 160 1.64 -5.26 2.19
N THR A 161 1.97 -6.20 3.07
CA THR A 161 3.29 -6.82 3.16
C THR A 161 3.28 -8.18 2.46
N ASP A 162 4.30 -8.45 1.63
CA ASP A 162 4.53 -9.72 0.93
C ASP A 162 3.33 -10.19 0.12
N VAL A 163 2.92 -9.36 -0.84
CA VAL A 163 1.74 -9.63 -1.67
C VAL A 163 2.08 -10.56 -2.83
N GLU A 164 1.41 -11.70 -2.88
CA GLU A 164 1.38 -12.61 -4.02
C GLU A 164 0.02 -12.52 -4.71
N LYS A 165 -0.02 -12.05 -5.95
CA LYS A 165 -1.29 -11.85 -6.69
C LYS A 165 -2.07 -13.12 -6.95
N ARG A 166 -1.38 -14.24 -7.21
CA ARG A 166 -1.93 -15.58 -7.50
C ARG A 166 -3.13 -15.55 -8.44
N TYR A 167 -2.99 -14.83 -9.57
CA TYR A 167 -4.05 -14.74 -10.56
C TYR A 167 -4.07 -15.97 -11.45
N ASP A 168 -5.22 -16.68 -11.46
CA ASP A 168 -5.52 -17.77 -12.37
C ASP A 168 -6.27 -17.25 -13.61
N ALA A 169 -5.53 -17.08 -14.72
CA ALA A 169 -6.10 -16.59 -15.97
C ALA A 169 -7.08 -17.58 -16.64
N GLY A 170 -7.00 -18.87 -16.30
CA GLY A 170 -7.90 -19.89 -16.86
C GLY A 170 -9.30 -19.82 -16.27
N ASN A 171 -9.42 -19.42 -15.01
CA ASN A 171 -10.67 -19.30 -14.28
C ASN A 171 -11.05 -17.84 -13.97
N ASP A 172 -10.25 -16.89 -14.42
CA ASP A 172 -10.41 -15.46 -14.16
C ASP A 172 -10.62 -15.17 -12.66
N ARG A 173 -9.69 -15.67 -11.83
CA ARG A 173 -9.80 -15.66 -10.38
C ARG A 173 -8.51 -15.20 -9.73
N PHE A 174 -8.64 -14.45 -8.63
CA PHE A 174 -7.55 -14.15 -7.70
C PHE A 174 -7.62 -15.05 -6.47
N ASP A 175 -6.45 -15.46 -5.99
CA ASP A 175 -6.21 -16.10 -4.70
C ASP A 175 -5.09 -15.33 -3.99
N THR A 176 -5.22 -14.00 -3.99
CA THR A 176 -4.19 -13.09 -3.50
C THR A 176 -3.87 -13.37 -2.03
N HIS A 177 -2.58 -13.56 -1.77
CA HIS A 177 -2.05 -13.76 -0.44
C HIS A 177 -1.19 -12.56 -0.03
N TYR A 178 -1.15 -12.26 1.25
CA TYR A 178 -0.25 -11.30 1.87
C TYR A 178 0.09 -11.80 3.28
N GLU A 179 1.30 -11.48 3.76
CA GLU A 179 1.70 -11.83 5.13
C GLU A 179 1.01 -10.92 6.15
N GLN A 180 0.87 -9.61 5.83
CA GLN A 180 0.15 -8.65 6.64
C GLN A 180 -0.66 -7.71 5.74
N ILE A 181 -1.83 -7.30 6.26
CA ILE A 181 -2.73 -6.42 5.52
C ILE A 181 -2.18 -4.99 5.41
N ASP A 182 -1.32 -4.59 6.31
CA ASP A 182 -0.65 -3.29 6.37
C ASP A 182 0.78 -3.32 5.80
N VAL A 183 1.44 -2.17 5.79
CA VAL A 183 2.86 -2.04 5.44
C VAL A 183 3.69 -2.22 6.71
N GLY A 184 3.95 -3.47 7.05
CA GLY A 184 4.69 -3.86 8.24
C GLY A 184 6.19 -3.70 8.14
N CYS A 185 6.88 -4.13 9.21
CA CYS A 185 8.34 -4.05 9.31
C CYS A 185 9.04 -4.73 8.12
N GLU A 186 8.55 -5.90 7.73
CA GLU A 186 9.15 -6.73 6.70
C GLU A 186 8.87 -6.24 5.26
N ALA A 187 7.89 -5.34 5.07
CA ALA A 187 7.69 -4.66 3.78
C ALA A 187 8.94 -3.87 3.36
N CYS A 188 9.64 -3.30 4.35
CA CYS A 188 10.87 -2.54 4.14
C CYS A 188 12.13 -3.37 4.38
N HIS A 189 12.15 -4.26 5.39
CA HIS A 189 13.34 -4.99 5.80
C HIS A 189 13.52 -6.33 5.08
N GLY A 190 12.48 -6.86 4.45
CA GLY A 190 12.41 -8.22 3.92
C GLY A 190 12.22 -9.27 4.99
N PRO A 191 12.17 -10.57 4.61
CA PRO A 191 11.80 -11.68 5.49
C PRO A 191 12.73 -11.83 6.69
N GLY A 192 12.16 -11.91 7.90
CA GLY A 192 12.85 -11.83 9.19
C GLY A 192 13.23 -13.16 9.84
N SER A 193 12.81 -14.31 9.31
CA SER A 193 12.99 -15.60 9.99
C SER A 193 14.46 -15.92 10.28
N GLU A 194 15.40 -15.61 9.37
CA GLU A 194 16.83 -15.82 9.59
C GLU A 194 17.39 -14.87 10.65
N HIS A 195 16.93 -13.59 10.63
CA HIS A 195 17.32 -12.61 11.63
C HIS A 195 16.95 -13.09 13.05
N ILE A 196 15.73 -13.56 13.24
CA ILE A 196 15.25 -14.10 14.53
C ILE A 196 16.05 -15.33 14.94
N SER A 197 16.35 -16.23 14.01
CA SER A 197 17.16 -17.42 14.29
C SER A 197 18.57 -17.04 14.79
N LEU A 198 19.22 -16.08 14.12
CA LEU A 198 20.55 -15.58 14.52
C LEU A 198 20.50 -14.85 15.86
N ALA A 199 19.44 -14.06 16.11
CA ALA A 199 19.23 -13.36 17.39
C ALA A 199 19.13 -14.35 18.53
N ASN A 200 18.28 -15.37 18.42
CA ASN A 200 18.08 -16.40 19.41
C ASN A 200 19.37 -17.25 19.68
N ALA A 201 20.19 -17.42 18.65
CA ALA A 201 21.49 -18.11 18.78
C ALA A 201 22.62 -17.20 19.32
N GLY A 202 22.36 -15.92 19.59
CA GLY A 202 23.38 -14.95 19.98
C GLY A 202 24.47 -14.73 18.93
N SER A 203 24.13 -14.95 17.65
CA SER A 203 25.07 -14.94 16.51
C SER A 203 24.95 -13.72 15.61
N LEU A 204 24.12 -12.73 15.99
CA LEU A 204 23.99 -11.47 15.24
C LEU A 204 25.29 -10.66 15.24
N SER A 205 25.65 -10.12 14.11
CA SER A 205 26.77 -9.19 13.97
C SER A 205 26.45 -8.11 12.92
N ALA A 206 27.27 -7.06 12.85
CA ALA A 206 27.11 -6.02 11.83
C ALA A 206 27.28 -6.56 10.40
N ALA A 207 28.01 -7.65 10.21
CA ALA A 207 28.21 -8.30 8.91
C ALA A 207 27.19 -9.41 8.63
N GLN A 208 26.48 -9.89 9.64
CA GLN A 208 25.54 -11.00 9.54
C GLN A 208 24.27 -10.68 10.32
N THR A 209 23.37 -9.94 9.68
CA THR A 209 22.10 -9.51 10.27
C THR A 209 20.96 -10.50 10.02
N GLY A 210 21.10 -11.42 9.07
CA GLY A 210 20.03 -12.31 8.62
C GLY A 210 19.07 -11.68 7.60
N PHE A 211 19.23 -10.40 7.26
CA PHE A 211 18.49 -9.74 6.20
C PHE A 211 19.30 -9.67 4.91
N ALA A 212 18.62 -9.73 3.76
CA ALA A 212 19.25 -9.59 2.44
C ALA A 212 19.77 -8.18 2.19
N MET A 213 19.27 -7.19 2.91
CA MET A 213 19.64 -5.78 2.76
C MET A 213 19.79 -5.08 4.10
N SER A 214 20.43 -3.90 4.06
CA SER A 214 20.51 -2.99 5.20
C SER A 214 19.99 -1.62 4.80
N LEU A 215 19.06 -1.10 5.57
CA LEU A 215 18.52 0.26 5.41
C LEU A 215 19.33 1.29 6.18
N LYS A 216 20.35 0.86 6.94
CA LYS A 216 21.27 1.78 7.66
C LYS A 216 22.21 2.46 6.67
N ALA A 217 21.86 3.67 6.24
CA ALA A 217 22.78 4.54 5.56
C ALA A 217 23.77 5.14 6.57
N ARG A 218 25.08 5.03 6.29
CA ARG A 218 26.10 5.76 7.03
C ARG A 218 26.12 7.22 6.57
N GLY A 219 26.57 8.11 7.47
CA GLY A 219 26.66 9.53 7.21
C GLY A 219 25.35 10.29 7.47
N VAL A 220 25.48 11.57 7.57
CA VAL A 220 24.37 12.52 7.79
C VAL A 220 24.34 13.54 6.68
N TRP A 221 23.17 14.09 6.40
CA TRP A 221 23.02 15.24 5.53
C TRP A 221 23.40 16.49 6.30
N GLN A 222 24.23 17.33 5.71
CA GLN A 222 24.67 18.57 6.31
C GLN A 222 24.82 19.65 5.24
N TRP A 223 24.58 20.89 5.63
CA TRP A 223 24.83 22.05 4.80
C TRP A 223 26.27 22.51 5.01
N ALA A 224 27.07 22.54 3.94
CA ALA A 224 28.35 23.23 3.98
C ALA A 224 28.12 24.74 3.86
N GLU A 225 29.00 25.54 4.43
CA GLU A 225 28.91 27.01 4.32
C GLU A 225 28.99 27.43 2.85
N GLY A 226 27.96 28.19 2.40
CA GLY A 226 27.83 28.65 1.00
C GLY A 226 27.35 27.60 0.02
N ALA A 227 26.89 26.43 0.46
CA ALA A 227 26.33 25.42 -0.43
C ALA A 227 24.83 25.66 -0.65
N ASP A 228 24.38 25.53 -1.92
CA ASP A 228 22.97 25.64 -2.30
C ASP A 228 22.16 24.39 -1.98
N ILE A 229 22.83 23.25 -1.77
CA ILE A 229 22.20 21.96 -1.46
C ILE A 229 22.94 21.25 -0.34
N ALA A 230 22.20 20.50 0.48
CA ALA A 230 22.77 19.64 1.50
C ALA A 230 23.60 18.51 0.87
N GLN A 231 24.71 18.16 1.50
CA GLN A 231 25.60 17.09 1.08
C GLN A 231 25.70 16.01 2.17
N ARG A 232 25.92 14.79 1.75
CA ARG A 232 26.16 13.68 2.69
C ARG A 232 27.62 13.72 3.17
N SER A 233 27.81 13.50 4.48
CA SER A 233 29.15 13.35 5.06
C SER A 233 29.91 12.13 4.57
N GLU A 234 29.18 11.06 4.17
CA GLU A 234 29.71 9.84 3.58
C GLU A 234 28.89 9.44 2.35
N PRO A 235 29.52 8.94 1.27
CA PRO A 235 28.78 8.42 0.10
C PRO A 235 27.87 7.26 0.48
N LEU A 236 26.77 7.08 -0.29
CA LEU A 236 25.98 5.85 -0.24
C LEU A 236 26.80 4.69 -0.77
N THR A 237 26.79 3.58 -0.05
CA THR A 237 27.48 2.34 -0.47
C THR A 237 26.53 1.35 -1.16
N THR A 238 25.22 1.53 -0.98
CA THR A 238 24.15 0.73 -1.61
C THR A 238 22.96 1.62 -1.91
N ASN A 239 22.07 1.17 -2.79
CA ASN A 239 20.79 1.81 -3.09
C ASN A 239 19.62 1.14 -2.35
N HIS A 240 19.87 0.21 -1.43
CA HIS A 240 18.81 -0.60 -0.81
C HIS A 240 17.65 0.22 -0.25
N GLN A 241 17.95 1.36 0.40
CA GLN A 241 16.92 2.23 0.94
C GLN A 241 16.05 2.84 -0.16
N ILE A 242 16.71 3.34 -1.24
CA ILE A 242 16.00 3.94 -2.38
C ILE A 242 15.17 2.88 -3.08
N ASP A 243 15.76 1.72 -3.37
CA ASP A 243 15.08 0.61 -4.06
C ASP A 243 13.86 0.11 -3.26
N SER A 244 13.98 0.01 -1.93
CA SER A 244 12.88 -0.41 -1.06
C SER A 244 11.76 0.63 -1.01
N CYS A 245 12.07 1.92 -0.82
CA CYS A 245 11.08 2.97 -0.76
C CYS A 245 10.40 3.21 -2.13
N ALA A 246 11.18 3.22 -3.20
CA ALA A 246 10.69 3.49 -4.54
C ALA A 246 9.75 2.40 -5.09
N ARG A 247 9.74 1.20 -4.50
CA ARG A 247 8.74 0.18 -4.81
C ARG A 247 7.31 0.71 -4.67
N CYS A 248 7.06 1.56 -3.68
CA CYS A 248 5.76 2.18 -3.40
C CYS A 248 5.75 3.70 -3.71
N HIS A 249 6.87 4.40 -3.48
CA HIS A 249 6.96 5.86 -3.58
C HIS A 249 7.52 6.37 -4.92
N ALA A 250 7.39 5.59 -6.00
CA ALA A 250 7.72 6.03 -7.35
C ALA A 250 6.59 5.72 -8.33
N ARG A 251 6.43 6.55 -9.37
CA ARG A 251 5.61 6.19 -10.53
C ARG A 251 6.29 5.09 -11.31
N ARG A 252 5.70 3.94 -11.36
CA ARG A 252 6.31 2.74 -11.90
C ARG A 252 5.29 1.76 -12.47
N GLY A 253 5.77 0.85 -13.32
CA GLY A 253 5.04 -0.35 -13.73
C GLY A 253 5.77 -1.59 -13.24
N THR A 254 5.05 -2.55 -12.68
CA THR A 254 5.58 -3.84 -12.23
C THR A 254 5.79 -4.76 -13.43
N LEU A 255 7.00 -5.31 -13.58
CA LEU A 255 7.39 -6.26 -14.64
C LEU A 255 7.62 -7.67 -14.08
N GLY A 256 7.90 -7.79 -12.79
CA GLY A 256 8.18 -9.05 -12.11
C GLY A 256 8.10 -8.90 -10.60
N GLU A 257 8.33 -9.99 -9.89
CA GLU A 257 8.31 -10.05 -8.43
C GLU A 257 9.52 -9.33 -7.85
N TYR A 258 9.30 -8.46 -6.86
CA TYR A 258 10.36 -7.76 -6.15
C TYR A 258 11.05 -8.69 -5.15
N HIS A 259 12.38 -8.65 -5.13
CA HIS A 259 13.18 -9.39 -4.17
C HIS A 259 13.98 -8.44 -3.28
N PRO A 260 13.80 -8.44 -1.95
CA PRO A 260 14.53 -7.58 -1.03
C PRO A 260 16.05 -7.65 -1.23
N GLY A 261 16.70 -6.50 -1.32
CA GLY A 261 18.15 -6.39 -1.55
C GLY A 261 18.59 -6.51 -3.01
N LYS A 262 17.67 -6.71 -3.95
CA LYS A 262 17.95 -6.61 -5.39
C LYS A 262 17.57 -5.21 -5.91
N PRO A 263 18.20 -4.76 -7.01
CA PRO A 263 17.84 -3.49 -7.62
C PRO A 263 16.35 -3.48 -8.05
N LEU A 264 15.64 -2.40 -7.74
CA LEU A 264 14.24 -2.24 -8.12
C LEU A 264 14.03 -2.36 -9.64
N LEU A 265 14.98 -1.84 -10.42
CA LEU A 265 14.91 -1.85 -11.88
C LEU A 265 15.00 -3.24 -12.51
N ASP A 266 15.36 -4.29 -11.74
CA ASP A 266 15.31 -5.67 -12.24
C ASP A 266 13.87 -6.14 -12.45
N THR A 267 12.92 -5.55 -11.71
CA THR A 267 11.51 -5.99 -11.67
C THR A 267 10.49 -4.87 -11.91
N HIS A 268 10.94 -3.62 -11.93
CA HIS A 268 10.07 -2.44 -12.12
C HIS A 268 10.62 -1.49 -13.16
N ARG A 269 9.72 -0.89 -13.93
CA ARG A 269 10.03 0.20 -14.85
C ARG A 269 9.55 1.51 -14.25
N LEU A 270 10.47 2.39 -13.89
CA LEU A 270 10.13 3.74 -13.42
C LEU A 270 9.65 4.61 -14.58
N ALA A 271 8.69 5.51 -14.30
CA ALA A 271 8.32 6.59 -15.21
C ALA A 271 9.44 7.64 -15.27
N LEU A 272 9.63 8.25 -16.42
CA LEU A 272 10.56 9.38 -16.56
C LEU A 272 9.98 10.61 -15.88
N ILE A 273 10.87 11.46 -15.34
CA ILE A 273 10.50 12.76 -14.75
C ILE A 273 10.21 13.73 -15.90
N GLU A 274 8.99 13.70 -16.41
CA GLU A 274 8.53 14.50 -17.55
C GLU A 274 7.06 14.90 -17.39
N GLU A 275 6.64 15.96 -18.08
CA GLU A 275 5.23 16.30 -18.16
C GLU A 275 4.46 15.24 -19.01
N PRO A 276 3.19 14.94 -18.66
CA PRO A 276 2.37 15.57 -17.60
C PRO A 276 2.50 14.90 -16.22
N LEU A 277 3.39 13.91 -16.04
CA LEU A 277 3.47 13.06 -14.84
C LEU A 277 4.11 13.76 -13.65
N TYR A 278 4.96 14.75 -13.90
CA TYR A 278 5.71 15.45 -12.87
C TYR A 278 5.65 16.98 -13.05
N TRP A 279 5.80 17.68 -11.94
CA TRP A 279 6.09 19.11 -11.95
C TRP A 279 7.52 19.35 -12.36
N SER A 280 7.83 20.59 -12.78
CA SER A 280 9.19 20.95 -13.20
C SER A 280 10.27 20.81 -12.12
N ASP A 281 9.88 20.76 -10.86
CA ASP A 281 10.75 20.51 -9.70
C ASP A 281 10.94 19.03 -9.38
N GLY A 282 10.32 18.13 -10.17
CA GLY A 282 10.42 16.68 -10.01
C GLY A 282 9.40 16.09 -9.02
N GLN A 283 8.48 16.89 -8.48
CA GLN A 283 7.38 16.35 -7.69
C GLN A 283 6.33 15.72 -8.59
N MET A 284 5.75 14.60 -8.17
CA MET A 284 4.67 13.95 -8.91
C MET A 284 3.45 14.87 -8.98
N ARG A 285 2.86 14.95 -10.17
CA ARG A 285 1.52 15.52 -10.35
C ARG A 285 0.52 14.45 -10.06
N ASP A 286 -0.53 14.83 -9.34
CA ASP A 286 -1.71 14.03 -9.06
C ASP A 286 -1.45 12.62 -8.49
N GLU A 287 -2.39 12.09 -7.81
CA GLU A 287 -2.77 10.68 -7.64
C GLU A 287 -1.61 9.71 -7.46
N VAL A 288 -0.79 9.95 -6.46
CA VAL A 288 0.22 8.97 -6.01
C VAL A 288 -0.43 7.60 -5.78
N TYR A 289 -1.67 7.58 -5.29
CA TYR A 289 -2.42 6.37 -5.00
C TYR A 289 -2.82 5.55 -6.23
N VAL A 290 -2.90 6.14 -7.41
CA VAL A 290 -3.22 5.40 -8.65
C VAL A 290 -1.98 4.75 -9.26
N TYR A 291 -0.81 5.33 -9.03
CA TYR A 291 0.44 4.92 -9.68
C TYR A 291 1.52 4.43 -8.72
N GLY A 292 1.22 4.42 -7.44
CA GLY A 292 1.98 3.86 -6.33
C GLY A 292 3.41 4.30 -6.22
#